data_a4b60b2f99c373b175fb1b2296f288fd
#
_entry.id   a4b60b2f99c373b175fb1b2296f288fd
#
_cell.length_a   1.000
_cell.length_b   1.000
_cell.length_c   1.000
_cell.angle_alpha   90.00
_cell.angle_beta   90.00
_cell.angle_gamma   90.00
#
_symmetry.space_group_name_H-M   'P 1'
#
loop_
_entity.id
_entity.type
_entity.pdbx_description
1 polymer ?
#
loop_
_entity_poly.entity_id
_entity_poly.type
_entity_poly.pdbx_seq_one_letter_code
_entity_poly.pdbx_strand_id
1 'polypeptide(L)'
;YTELRIQENRVSSVSITNGDVTGNSSSAQSGVSARVYKDGHWGFSSAPEFNDKNIEQVVKSSNENVGFLNMKDTAKCGLILPESLGEYSMDMSTKKNRENQKFWVNFAKEIDGYLEKKFPELLSRNVMISGLDMEKSLATSDGSKSYSMTPRSFLVVSIAIEKDQNPVNLYEIFGGLGQMEDNLISPNDYFLQLDQ
;
A
#
# COMPACT_ATOMS: atom_id res chain seq x y z
N TYR A 1 28.68 -8.47 -2.70
CA TYR A 1 27.65 -7.45 -2.88
C TYR A 1 26.55 -7.61 -1.83
N THR A 2 26.04 -6.52 -1.28
CA THR A 2 24.99 -6.52 -0.25
C THR A 2 23.95 -5.46 -0.59
N GLU A 3 22.67 -5.81 -0.39
CA GLU A 3 21.54 -4.88 -0.42
C GLU A 3 20.85 -4.87 0.93
N LEU A 4 20.49 -3.69 1.41
CA LEU A 4 19.63 -3.48 2.57
C LEU A 4 18.37 -2.75 2.13
N ARG A 5 17.20 -3.31 2.44
CA ARG A 5 15.91 -2.72 2.11
C ARG A 5 15.09 -2.52 3.37
N ILE A 6 14.52 -1.33 3.51
CA ILE A 6 13.54 -0.99 4.54
C ILE A 6 12.24 -0.65 3.82
N GLN A 7 11.11 -1.11 4.36
CA GLN A 7 9.78 -0.77 3.85
C GLN A 7 8.83 -0.53 5.01
N GLU A 8 7.99 0.51 4.87
CA GLU A 8 6.84 0.75 5.74
C GLU A 8 5.59 0.98 4.88
N ASN A 9 4.50 0.30 5.23
CA ASN A 9 3.19 0.47 4.65
C ASN A 9 2.25 0.99 5.74
N ARG A 10 1.67 2.16 5.53
CA ARG A 10 0.63 2.75 6.38
C ARG A 10 -0.69 2.66 5.64
N VAL A 11 -1.64 1.95 6.20
CA VAL A 11 -2.97 1.74 5.62
C VAL A 11 -4.01 2.43 6.48
N SER A 12 -4.92 3.14 5.84
CA SER A 12 -6.09 3.75 6.48
C SER A 12 -7.33 3.38 5.68
N SER A 13 -8.39 2.94 6.33
CA SER A 13 -9.62 2.58 5.64
C SER A 13 -10.87 2.89 6.45
N VAL A 14 -11.94 3.22 5.73
CA VAL A 14 -13.30 3.41 6.25
C VAL A 14 -14.25 2.64 5.35
N SER A 15 -15.22 1.95 5.94
CA SER A 15 -16.29 1.28 5.22
C SER A 15 -17.66 1.62 5.84
N ILE A 16 -18.61 1.97 4.99
CA ILE A 16 -20.01 2.21 5.33
C ILE A 16 -20.84 1.21 4.58
N THR A 17 -21.77 0.56 5.26
CA THR A 17 -22.74 -0.34 4.64
C THR A 17 -24.14 0.05 5.11
N ASN A 18 -25.02 0.45 4.17
CA ASN A 18 -26.39 0.87 4.44
C ASN A 18 -26.50 1.92 5.59
N GLY A 19 -25.62 2.92 5.60
CA GLY A 19 -25.57 3.99 6.60
C GLY A 19 -24.72 3.69 7.83
N ASP A 20 -24.43 2.42 8.12
CA ASP A 20 -23.66 2.00 9.29
C ASP A 20 -22.15 1.93 9.00
N VAL A 21 -21.34 2.37 9.98
CA VAL A 21 -19.89 2.23 9.92
C VAL A 21 -19.52 0.76 10.21
N THR A 22 -19.15 0.02 9.18
CA THR A 22 -18.77 -1.40 9.29
C THR A 22 -17.26 -1.61 9.38
N GLY A 23 -16.46 -0.60 9.01
CA GLY A 23 -15.02 -0.63 9.16
C GLY A 23 -14.44 0.77 9.35
N ASN A 24 -13.48 0.89 10.27
CA ASN A 24 -12.68 2.10 10.49
C ASN A 24 -11.36 1.70 11.11
N SER A 25 -10.30 1.68 10.32
CA SER A 25 -8.99 1.19 10.75
C SER A 25 -7.85 2.05 10.23
N SER A 26 -6.77 2.09 11.02
CA SER A 26 -5.48 2.63 10.63
C SER A 26 -4.40 1.72 11.18
N SER A 27 -3.45 1.32 10.34
CA SER A 27 -2.35 0.44 10.72
C SER A 27 -1.07 0.81 9.99
N ALA A 28 0.06 0.49 10.62
CA ALA A 28 1.37 0.58 10.01
C ALA A 28 2.08 -0.77 10.15
N GLN A 29 2.73 -1.20 9.08
CA GLN A 29 3.58 -2.39 9.07
C GLN A 29 4.90 -2.04 8.43
N SER A 30 5.98 -2.33 9.12
CA SER A 30 7.33 -2.08 8.64
C SER A 30 8.16 -3.36 8.67
N GLY A 31 9.28 -3.33 7.95
CA GLY A 31 10.23 -4.42 7.95
C GLY A 31 11.55 -4.02 7.32
N VAL A 32 12.58 -4.79 7.66
CA VAL A 32 13.90 -4.68 7.07
C VAL A 32 14.32 -6.03 6.50
N SER A 33 15.00 -6.00 5.37
CA SER A 33 15.57 -7.20 4.76
C SER A 33 16.94 -6.92 4.17
N ALA A 34 17.80 -7.94 4.17
CA ALA A 34 19.08 -7.89 3.49
C ALA A 34 19.23 -9.07 2.53
N ARG A 35 19.95 -8.85 1.43
CA ARG A 35 20.46 -9.86 0.52
C ARG A 35 21.96 -9.69 0.37
N VAL A 36 22.67 -10.80 0.46
CA VAL A 36 24.13 -10.84 0.25
C VAL A 36 24.43 -11.80 -0.89
N TYR A 37 25.23 -11.35 -1.85
CA TYR A 37 25.79 -12.20 -2.89
C TYR A 37 27.26 -12.48 -2.62
N LYS A 38 27.64 -13.74 -2.63
CA LYS A 38 29.02 -14.17 -2.46
C LYS A 38 29.25 -15.50 -3.18
N ASP A 39 30.33 -15.63 -3.92
CA ASP A 39 30.83 -16.86 -4.55
C ASP A 39 29.77 -17.59 -5.43
N GLY A 40 28.89 -16.84 -6.08
CA GLY A 40 27.86 -17.39 -6.95
C GLY A 40 26.50 -17.68 -6.28
N HIS A 41 26.32 -17.31 -5.01
CA HIS A 41 25.09 -17.56 -4.27
C HIS A 41 24.51 -16.30 -3.63
N TRP A 42 23.20 -16.31 -3.46
CA TRP A 42 22.46 -15.28 -2.72
C TRP A 42 22.00 -15.79 -1.36
N GLY A 43 22.34 -15.08 -0.29
CA GLY A 43 21.74 -15.25 1.02
C GLY A 43 20.70 -14.16 1.27
N PHE A 44 19.61 -14.49 1.93
CA PHE A 44 18.52 -13.57 2.28
C PHE A 44 18.13 -13.71 3.75
N SER A 45 17.77 -12.61 4.37
CA SER A 45 17.14 -12.57 5.68
C SER A 45 16.23 -11.34 5.80
N SER A 46 15.20 -11.45 6.63
CA SER A 46 14.29 -10.34 6.94
C SER A 46 13.87 -10.37 8.41
N ALA A 47 13.49 -9.19 8.91
CA ALA A 47 12.91 -9.02 10.23
C ALA A 47 11.75 -8.02 10.19
N PRO A 48 10.72 -8.20 11.04
CA PRO A 48 9.70 -7.18 11.24
C PRO A 48 10.34 -5.99 11.95
N GLU A 49 9.81 -4.80 11.68
CA GLU A 49 10.29 -3.53 12.22
C GLU A 49 11.74 -3.22 11.82
N PHE A 50 12.05 -1.95 11.63
CA PHE A 50 13.43 -1.53 11.38
C PHE A 50 13.97 -0.77 12.58
N ASN A 51 15.04 -1.29 13.13
CA ASN A 51 15.88 -0.71 14.17
C ASN A 51 17.31 -1.23 13.99
N ASP A 52 18.27 -0.61 14.63
CA ASP A 52 19.69 -0.94 14.48
C ASP A 52 19.98 -2.41 14.69
N LYS A 53 19.39 -3.02 15.73
CA LYS A 53 19.54 -4.43 16.03
C LYS A 53 19.05 -5.35 14.92
N ASN A 54 17.87 -5.06 14.35
CA ASN A 54 17.30 -5.86 13.28
C ASN A 54 18.07 -5.66 11.97
N ILE A 55 18.57 -4.45 11.71
CA ILE A 55 19.44 -4.16 10.56
C ILE A 55 20.72 -5.00 10.64
N GLU A 56 21.43 -4.97 11.76
CA GLU A 56 22.63 -5.78 11.97
C GLU A 56 22.34 -7.27 11.84
N GLN A 57 21.25 -7.73 12.45
CA GLN A 57 20.86 -9.13 12.44
C GLN A 57 20.56 -9.63 11.02
N VAL A 58 19.78 -8.90 10.20
CA VAL A 58 19.43 -9.37 8.85
C VAL A 58 20.64 -9.41 7.95
N VAL A 59 21.58 -8.46 8.06
CA VAL A 59 22.83 -8.47 7.30
C VAL A 59 23.70 -9.67 7.70
N LYS A 60 23.86 -9.90 9.00
CA LYS A 60 24.62 -11.05 9.53
C LYS A 60 24.00 -12.38 9.06
N SER A 61 22.71 -12.58 9.27
CA SER A 61 22.02 -13.81 8.89
C SER A 61 22.03 -14.06 7.38
N SER A 62 21.92 -12.99 6.56
CA SER A 62 22.04 -13.13 5.11
C SER A 62 23.43 -13.61 4.69
N ASN A 63 24.48 -13.13 5.35
CA ASN A 63 25.85 -13.56 5.09
C ASN A 63 26.11 -15.01 5.57
N GLU A 64 25.52 -15.41 6.69
CA GLU A 64 25.57 -16.81 7.18
C GLU A 64 24.85 -17.75 6.20
N ASN A 65 23.67 -17.35 5.70
CA ASN A 65 22.88 -18.14 4.75
C ASN A 65 23.64 -18.36 3.43
N VAL A 66 24.32 -17.35 2.89
CA VAL A 66 25.12 -17.52 1.68
C VAL A 66 26.33 -18.42 1.92
N GLY A 67 26.96 -18.33 3.10
CA GLY A 67 28.05 -19.23 3.48
C GLY A 67 27.61 -20.70 3.54
N PHE A 68 26.41 -20.96 4.04
CA PHE A 68 25.83 -22.31 4.07
C PHE A 68 25.55 -22.88 2.66
N LEU A 69 25.06 -22.06 1.74
CA LEU A 69 24.82 -22.46 0.34
C LEU A 69 26.11 -22.74 -0.39
N ASN A 70 27.17 -21.97 -0.15
CA ASN A 70 28.50 -22.22 -0.72
C ASN A 70 29.08 -23.58 -0.29
N MET A 71 28.82 -24.04 0.93
CA MET A 71 29.27 -25.34 1.40
C MET A 71 28.52 -26.51 0.77
N LYS A 72 27.32 -26.31 0.24
CA LYS A 72 26.47 -27.36 -0.35
C LYS A 72 26.72 -27.62 -1.82
N ASP A 73 27.66 -26.93 -2.44
CA ASP A 73 28.00 -27.05 -3.89
C ASP A 73 26.76 -26.98 -4.80
N THR A 74 25.87 -26.04 -4.50
CA THR A 74 24.66 -25.79 -5.30
C THR A 74 25.01 -25.04 -6.58
N ALA A 75 24.09 -25.02 -7.54
CA ALA A 75 24.28 -24.30 -8.80
C ALA A 75 24.56 -22.80 -8.56
N LYS A 76 25.64 -22.29 -9.13
CA LYS A 76 26.06 -20.89 -9.01
C LYS A 76 25.31 -20.01 -10.00
N CYS A 77 24.93 -18.81 -9.58
CA CYS A 77 24.39 -17.77 -10.46
C CYS A 77 25.39 -16.62 -10.64
N GLY A 78 25.39 -15.99 -11.80
CA GLY A 78 26.13 -14.76 -12.03
C GLY A 78 25.54 -13.60 -11.26
N LEU A 79 26.37 -12.68 -10.77
CA LEU A 79 25.91 -11.40 -10.24
C LEU A 79 25.59 -10.47 -11.39
N ILE A 80 24.32 -10.05 -11.47
CA ILE A 80 23.89 -8.98 -12.37
C ILE A 80 23.69 -7.74 -11.48
N LEU A 81 24.60 -6.79 -11.57
CA LEU A 81 24.48 -5.49 -10.90
C LEU A 81 23.74 -4.52 -11.82
N PRO A 82 22.85 -3.69 -11.26
CA PRO A 82 22.32 -2.56 -12.01
C PRO A 82 23.47 -1.63 -12.39
N GLU A 83 23.50 -1.14 -13.63
CA GLU A 83 24.56 -0.25 -14.15
C GLU A 83 24.47 1.18 -13.58
N SER A 84 23.43 1.52 -12.83
CA SER A 84 23.21 2.86 -12.29
C SER A 84 23.67 2.97 -10.84
N LEU A 85 24.83 3.59 -10.65
CA LEU A 85 25.29 4.03 -9.33
C LEU A 85 24.76 5.45 -9.08
N GLY A 86 24.23 5.69 -7.87
CA GLY A 86 23.77 7.03 -7.51
C GLY A 86 22.72 7.06 -6.39
N GLU A 87 22.27 8.27 -6.12
CA GLU A 87 21.18 8.53 -5.16
C GLU A 87 19.92 8.93 -5.92
N TYR A 88 18.83 8.23 -5.66
CA TYR A 88 17.53 8.44 -6.31
C TYR A 88 16.46 8.66 -5.24
N SER A 89 15.66 9.70 -5.41
CA SER A 89 14.56 9.99 -4.49
C SER A 89 13.30 10.35 -5.28
N MET A 90 12.18 9.74 -4.89
CA MET A 90 10.85 10.04 -5.40
C MET A 90 9.89 10.13 -4.22
N ASP A 91 9.49 11.34 -3.85
CA ASP A 91 8.52 11.60 -2.79
C ASP A 91 7.24 12.16 -3.41
N MET A 92 6.19 11.34 -3.40
CA MET A 92 4.85 11.68 -3.87
C MET A 92 3.89 12.00 -2.70
N SER A 93 4.42 12.37 -1.53
CA SER A 93 3.60 12.82 -0.40
C SER A 93 2.77 14.05 -0.77
N THR A 94 1.54 14.09 -0.31
CA THR A 94 0.67 15.26 -0.48
C THR A 94 1.27 16.51 0.15
N LYS A 95 1.00 17.67 -0.45
CA LYS A 95 1.32 18.99 0.12
C LYS A 95 0.15 19.56 0.93
N LYS A 96 -0.99 18.85 0.95
CA LYS A 96 -2.18 19.23 1.72
C LYS A 96 -2.06 18.76 3.18
N ASN A 97 -2.83 19.39 4.06
CA ASN A 97 -2.98 18.90 5.43
C ASN A 97 -3.67 17.54 5.41
N ARG A 98 -3.17 16.62 6.24
CA ARG A 98 -3.78 15.29 6.38
C ARG A 98 -5.08 15.40 7.18
N GLU A 99 -6.13 14.77 6.65
CA GLU A 99 -7.41 14.69 7.31
C GLU A 99 -7.46 13.53 8.31
N ASN A 100 -8.28 13.68 9.35
CA ASN A 100 -8.43 12.62 10.36
C ASN A 100 -9.50 11.60 9.95
N GLN A 101 -9.53 10.45 10.65
CA GLN A 101 -10.49 9.39 10.38
C GLN A 101 -11.97 9.83 10.45
N LYS A 102 -12.31 10.79 11.31
CA LYS A 102 -13.67 11.31 11.40
C LYS A 102 -14.08 12.04 10.12
N PHE A 103 -13.18 12.76 9.49
CA PHE A 103 -13.42 13.40 8.19
C PHE A 103 -13.78 12.34 7.14
N TRP A 104 -13.00 11.28 7.04
CA TRP A 104 -13.23 10.21 6.05
C TRP A 104 -14.51 9.40 6.31
N VAL A 105 -14.87 9.20 7.58
CA VAL A 105 -16.17 8.61 7.94
C VAL A 105 -17.32 9.50 7.45
N ASN A 106 -17.24 10.80 7.67
CA ASN A 106 -18.26 11.73 7.21
C ASN A 106 -18.33 11.80 5.68
N PHE A 107 -17.19 11.80 5.01
CA PHE A 107 -17.09 11.77 3.56
C PHE A 107 -17.81 10.54 2.98
N ALA A 108 -17.52 9.36 3.50
CA ALA A 108 -18.15 8.11 3.05
C ALA A 108 -19.68 8.10 3.37
N LYS A 109 -20.09 8.61 4.53
CA LYS A 109 -21.50 8.74 4.90
C LYS A 109 -22.27 9.70 4.01
N GLU A 110 -21.65 10.76 3.52
CA GLU A 110 -22.28 11.68 2.60
C GLU A 110 -22.58 11.01 1.26
N ILE A 111 -21.66 10.19 0.76
CA ILE A 111 -21.87 9.40 -0.47
C ILE A 111 -22.99 8.36 -0.26
N ASP A 112 -22.95 7.60 0.83
CA ASP A 112 -24.00 6.62 1.14
C ASP A 112 -25.37 7.28 1.29
N GLY A 113 -25.45 8.41 1.99
CA GLY A 113 -26.71 9.18 2.16
C GLY A 113 -27.22 9.78 0.84
N TYR A 114 -26.34 10.11 -0.10
CA TYR A 114 -26.75 10.48 -1.45
C TYR A 114 -27.41 9.31 -2.17
N LEU A 115 -26.76 8.14 -2.16
CA LEU A 115 -27.30 6.92 -2.80
C LEU A 115 -28.62 6.50 -2.17
N GLU A 116 -28.75 6.57 -0.84
CA GLU A 116 -30.00 6.25 -0.13
C GLU A 116 -31.17 7.12 -0.58
N LYS A 117 -30.92 8.43 -0.71
CA LYS A 117 -31.97 9.38 -1.12
C LYS A 117 -32.33 9.27 -2.59
N LYS A 118 -31.33 9.04 -3.42
CA LYS A 118 -31.50 9.04 -4.90
C LYS A 118 -32.06 7.71 -5.40
N PHE A 119 -31.67 6.60 -4.80
CA PHE A 119 -31.97 5.24 -5.22
C PHE A 119 -32.48 4.40 -4.01
N PRO A 120 -33.68 4.70 -3.50
CA PRO A 120 -34.21 4.03 -2.31
C PRO A 120 -34.50 2.53 -2.52
N GLU A 121 -34.54 2.07 -3.77
CA GLU A 121 -34.77 0.67 -4.16
C GLU A 121 -33.55 -0.22 -4.07
N LEU A 122 -32.35 0.34 -3.78
CA LEU A 122 -31.13 -0.45 -3.65
C LEU A 122 -31.23 -1.45 -2.49
N LEU A 123 -30.91 -2.71 -2.77
CA LEU A 123 -30.88 -3.77 -1.76
C LEU A 123 -29.72 -3.58 -0.78
N SER A 124 -28.60 -3.08 -1.28
CA SER A 124 -27.42 -2.82 -0.45
C SER A 124 -26.57 -1.71 -1.07
N ARG A 125 -25.96 -0.93 -0.20
CA ARG A 125 -24.98 0.11 -0.52
C ARG A 125 -23.74 -0.13 0.33
N ASN A 126 -22.57 -0.13 -0.30
CA ASN A 126 -21.31 -0.18 0.39
C ASN A 126 -20.37 0.90 -0.17
N VAL A 127 -19.85 1.75 0.70
CA VAL A 127 -18.90 2.82 0.38
C VAL A 127 -17.63 2.56 1.15
N MET A 128 -16.54 2.31 0.46
CA MET A 128 -15.23 2.07 1.06
C MET A 128 -14.22 3.11 0.59
N ILE A 129 -13.55 3.74 1.54
CA ILE A 129 -12.38 4.59 1.30
C ILE A 129 -11.16 3.86 1.82
N SER A 130 -10.08 3.82 1.04
CA SER A 130 -8.82 3.21 1.43
C SER A 130 -7.64 4.06 0.96
N GLY A 131 -6.66 4.26 1.83
CA GLY A 131 -5.38 4.88 1.55
C GLY A 131 -4.24 3.96 1.95
N LEU A 132 -3.23 3.85 1.09
CA LEU A 132 -1.97 3.15 1.34
C LEU A 132 -0.82 4.11 1.08
N ASP A 133 -0.06 4.43 2.13
CA ASP A 133 1.22 5.13 2.02
C ASP A 133 2.33 4.07 2.03
N MET A 134 3.02 3.89 0.90
CA MET A 134 4.09 2.92 0.76
C MET A 134 5.44 3.64 0.72
N GLU A 135 6.23 3.48 1.75
CA GLU A 135 7.55 4.08 1.91
C GLU A 135 8.64 3.01 1.81
N LYS A 136 9.64 3.24 0.97
CA LYS A 136 10.73 2.29 0.71
C LYS A 136 12.06 2.99 0.66
N SER A 137 13.07 2.34 1.25
CA SER A 137 14.48 2.73 1.13
C SER A 137 15.31 1.51 0.75
N LEU A 138 16.29 1.72 -0.11
CA LEU A 138 17.28 0.73 -0.52
C LEU A 138 18.67 1.34 -0.41
N ALA A 139 19.60 0.61 0.16
CA ALA A 139 21.03 0.92 0.13
C ALA A 139 21.81 -0.32 -0.31
N THR A 140 22.87 -0.11 -1.09
CA THR A 140 23.70 -1.19 -1.64
C THR A 140 25.17 -0.96 -1.34
N SER A 141 25.95 -2.05 -1.25
CA SER A 141 27.40 -1.97 -0.95
C SER A 141 28.23 -1.36 -2.07
N ASP A 142 27.67 -1.21 -3.28
CA ASP A 142 28.32 -0.49 -4.40
C ASP A 142 28.09 1.03 -4.35
N GLY A 143 27.34 1.53 -3.36
CA GLY A 143 27.12 2.95 -3.12
C GLY A 143 25.79 3.48 -3.66
N SER A 144 24.94 2.65 -4.25
CA SER A 144 23.60 3.10 -4.68
C SER A 144 22.68 3.26 -3.49
N LYS A 145 21.85 4.31 -3.53
CA LYS A 145 20.76 4.56 -2.57
C LYS A 145 19.51 4.98 -3.30
N SER A 146 18.38 4.49 -2.86
CA SER A 146 17.10 4.98 -3.34
C SER A 146 16.07 5.10 -2.22
N TYR A 147 15.20 6.09 -2.37
CA TYR A 147 14.05 6.33 -1.52
C TYR A 147 12.82 6.54 -2.39
N SER A 148 11.69 5.98 -1.97
CA SER A 148 10.41 6.30 -2.59
C SER A 148 9.29 6.35 -1.56
N MET A 149 8.44 7.35 -1.68
CA MET A 149 7.13 7.42 -1.05
C MET A 149 6.08 7.41 -2.16
N THR A 150 5.30 6.34 -2.25
CA THR A 150 4.35 6.12 -3.34
C THR A 150 2.97 5.83 -2.74
N PRO A 151 2.17 6.88 -2.49
CA PRO A 151 0.84 6.72 -1.94
C PRO A 151 -0.17 6.29 -3.01
N ARG A 152 -1.22 5.62 -2.56
CA ARG A 152 -2.40 5.28 -3.36
C ARG A 152 -3.65 5.44 -2.54
N SER A 153 -4.72 5.90 -3.15
CA SER A 153 -6.01 6.01 -2.49
C SER A 153 -7.16 5.68 -3.43
N PHE A 154 -8.19 5.07 -2.88
CA PHE A 154 -9.35 4.62 -3.61
C PHE A 154 -10.63 4.90 -2.82
N LEU A 155 -11.66 5.30 -3.56
CA LEU A 155 -13.04 5.23 -3.17
C LEU A 155 -13.69 4.12 -4.01
N VAL A 156 -14.29 3.14 -3.35
CA VAL A 156 -15.06 2.08 -3.99
C VAL A 156 -16.50 2.21 -3.54
N VAL A 157 -17.40 2.36 -4.49
CA VAL A 157 -18.85 2.34 -4.27
C VAL A 157 -19.39 1.07 -4.88
N SER A 158 -20.08 0.28 -4.08
CA SER A 158 -20.66 -0.99 -4.48
C SER A 158 -22.13 -1.01 -4.08
N ILE A 159 -23.00 -1.35 -5.03
CA ILE A 159 -24.45 -1.39 -4.82
C ILE A 159 -25.01 -2.74 -5.27
N ALA A 160 -26.08 -3.17 -4.65
CA ALA A 160 -26.87 -4.31 -5.10
C ALA A 160 -28.29 -3.86 -5.49
N ILE A 161 -28.74 -4.32 -6.65
CA ILE A 161 -30.09 -4.12 -7.18
C ILE A 161 -30.78 -5.47 -7.39
N GLU A 162 -32.09 -5.49 -7.40
CA GLU A 162 -32.85 -6.66 -7.85
C GLU A 162 -33.14 -6.56 -9.34
N LYS A 163 -32.79 -7.60 -10.09
CA LYS A 163 -33.15 -7.76 -11.50
C LYS A 163 -33.66 -9.18 -11.74
N ASP A 164 -34.89 -9.30 -12.23
CA ASP A 164 -35.51 -10.59 -12.52
C ASP A 164 -35.50 -11.55 -11.33
N GLN A 165 -35.79 -11.04 -10.12
CA GLN A 165 -35.75 -11.75 -8.82
C GLN A 165 -34.38 -12.25 -8.42
N ASN A 166 -33.30 -11.73 -9.02
CA ASN A 166 -31.93 -12.05 -8.67
C ASN A 166 -31.17 -10.78 -8.27
N PRO A 167 -30.31 -10.84 -7.22
CA PRO A 167 -29.46 -9.72 -6.88
C PRO A 167 -28.34 -9.57 -7.91
N VAL A 168 -28.15 -8.35 -8.39
CA VAL A 168 -27.02 -7.95 -9.26
C VAL A 168 -26.19 -6.93 -8.53
N ASN A 169 -24.88 -7.18 -8.44
CA ASN A 169 -23.92 -6.27 -7.83
C ASN A 169 -23.24 -5.43 -8.92
N LEU A 170 -23.21 -4.13 -8.69
CA LEU A 170 -22.49 -3.15 -9.48
C LEU A 170 -21.46 -2.47 -8.59
N TYR A 171 -20.34 -2.05 -9.15
CA TYR A 171 -19.34 -1.28 -8.42
C TYR A 171 -18.64 -0.28 -9.32
N GLU A 172 -18.19 0.82 -8.71
CA GLU A 172 -17.35 1.84 -9.35
C GLU A 172 -16.14 2.13 -8.45
N ILE A 173 -14.99 2.41 -9.08
CA ILE A 173 -13.73 2.67 -8.37
C ILE A 173 -13.15 3.99 -8.84
N PHE A 174 -12.91 4.87 -7.89
CA PHE A 174 -12.29 6.19 -8.10
C PHE A 174 -10.96 6.26 -7.36
N GLY A 175 -10.00 7.01 -7.87
CA GLY A 175 -8.72 7.23 -7.22
C GLY A 175 -7.53 6.80 -8.06
N GLY A 176 -6.41 6.49 -7.40
CA GLY A 176 -5.16 6.14 -8.07
C GLY A 176 -3.93 6.49 -7.25
N LEU A 177 -2.87 6.98 -7.91
CA LEU A 177 -1.69 7.50 -7.24
C LEU A 177 -2.02 8.81 -6.50
N GLY A 178 -1.48 8.98 -5.31
CA GLY A 178 -1.74 10.11 -4.42
C GLY A 178 -2.39 9.68 -3.11
N GLN A 179 -2.27 10.53 -2.11
CA GLN A 179 -2.93 10.34 -0.81
C GLN A 179 -4.42 10.65 -0.92
N MET A 180 -5.21 10.27 0.08
CA MET A 180 -6.68 10.47 0.05
C MET A 180 -7.03 11.93 -0.20
N GLU A 181 -6.28 12.85 0.39
CA GLU A 181 -6.45 14.31 0.25
C GLU A 181 -6.17 14.83 -1.16
N ASP A 182 -5.44 14.08 -1.98
CA ASP A 182 -5.16 14.45 -3.37
C ASP A 182 -6.29 14.02 -4.31
N ASN A 183 -6.83 12.83 -4.08
CA ASN A 183 -7.79 12.18 -4.96
C ASN A 183 -9.25 12.36 -4.52
N LEU A 184 -9.51 12.46 -3.20
CA LEU A 184 -10.87 12.49 -2.63
C LEU A 184 -11.15 13.89 -2.06
N ILE A 185 -11.47 14.85 -2.95
CA ILE A 185 -11.59 16.27 -2.58
C ILE A 185 -12.97 16.58 -2.00
N SER A 186 -14.03 16.16 -2.69
CA SER A 186 -15.41 16.39 -2.26
C SER A 186 -16.30 15.20 -2.63
N PRO A 187 -17.24 14.76 -1.76
CA PRO A 187 -18.24 13.75 -2.12
C PRO A 187 -19.05 14.12 -3.37
N ASN A 188 -19.33 15.40 -3.58
CA ASN A 188 -20.10 15.90 -4.71
C ASN A 188 -19.45 15.63 -6.07
N ASP A 189 -18.13 15.45 -6.11
CA ASP A 189 -17.40 15.19 -7.36
C ASP A 189 -17.77 13.83 -7.96
N TYR A 190 -18.33 12.93 -7.17
CA TYR A 190 -18.70 11.57 -7.56
C TYR A 190 -20.18 11.39 -7.89
N PHE A 191 -21.06 12.29 -7.45
CA PHE A 191 -22.51 12.11 -7.59
C PHE A 191 -22.96 11.98 -9.04
N LEU A 192 -22.40 12.79 -9.95
CA LEU A 192 -22.76 12.71 -11.38
C LEU A 192 -22.32 11.38 -12.03
N GLN A 193 -21.23 10.80 -11.56
CA GLN A 193 -20.73 9.52 -12.07
C GLN A 193 -21.51 8.34 -11.48
N LEU A 194 -21.99 8.48 -10.25
CA LEU A 194 -22.84 7.48 -9.58
C LEU A 194 -24.28 7.48 -10.11
N ASP A 195 -24.68 8.50 -10.90
CA ASP A 195 -26.00 8.63 -11.54
C ASP A 195 -26.10 7.87 -12.87
N GLN A 196 -25.00 7.36 -13.42
CA GLN A 196 -24.94 6.66 -14.71
C GLN A 196 -25.16 5.15 -14.56
#